data_61d76b9656b3f93c8c033b1f36c3b9d4
#
_entry.id   61d76b9656b3f93c8c033b1f36c3b9d4
#
_cell.length_a   1.000
_cell.length_b   1.000
_cell.length_c   1.000
_cell.angle_alpha   90.00
_cell.angle_beta   90.00
_cell.angle_gamma   90.00
#
_symmetry.space_group_name_H-M   'P 1'
#
loop_
_entity.id
_entity.type
_entity.pdbx_description
1 polymer ?
#
loop_
_entity_poly.entity_id
_entity_poly.type
_entity_poly.pdbx_seq_one_letter_code
_entity_poly.pdbx_strand_id
1 'polypeptide(L)'
;RLPPPLETHRDPTRALVETFIGEIRVGIGGTGVKAAVLKCATGRRGVTPAVERVLRATARAQLATGAPICTHTHAASRNGLDQLRIFAEEGVDPARVVIGHSGDTADLGYLEKLMETGAYIGMDRFGIDPVLGFERRVDTVARLCRMGYAAKMVLSHDASCYNDAFPEARAAEVPNWHYFHLPDDVVPALRARGVGQGQIRAMLVENPRAILAGGVRRPERHDPEFSCSQEEER
;
A
#
# COMPACT_ATOMS: atom_id res chain seq x y z
N ARG A 1 18.84 -8.27 5.00
CA ARG A 1 19.28 -9.52 4.32
C ARG A 1 18.07 -10.17 3.67
N LEU A 2 18.26 -10.82 2.54
CA LEU A 2 17.27 -11.74 1.97
C LEU A 2 17.18 -13.00 2.86
N PRO A 3 16.03 -13.72 2.86
CA PRO A 3 15.98 -15.05 3.47
C PRO A 3 17.07 -15.96 2.92
N PRO A 4 17.68 -16.84 3.75
CA PRO A 4 18.83 -17.67 3.32
C PRO A 4 18.67 -18.40 1.99
N PRO A 5 17.50 -18.98 1.64
CA PRO A 5 17.30 -19.63 0.34
C PRO A 5 17.45 -18.67 -0.85
N LEU A 6 17.12 -17.40 -0.65
CA LEU A 6 17.21 -16.38 -1.70
C LEU A 6 18.61 -15.74 -1.78
N GLU A 7 19.35 -15.68 -0.66
CA GLU A 7 20.73 -15.17 -0.65
C GLU A 7 21.68 -16.08 -1.45
N THR A 8 21.46 -17.37 -1.41
CA THR A 8 22.30 -18.39 -2.06
C THR A 8 21.88 -18.73 -3.50
N HIS A 9 20.74 -18.18 -3.95
CA HIS A 9 20.25 -18.42 -5.30
C HIS A 9 21.17 -17.77 -6.35
N ARG A 10 21.42 -18.49 -7.48
CA ARG A 10 22.25 -17.99 -8.59
C ARG A 10 21.78 -16.64 -9.13
N ASP A 11 20.46 -16.41 -9.17
CA ASP A 11 19.82 -15.13 -9.48
C ASP A 11 18.77 -14.81 -8.42
N PRO A 12 19.14 -14.12 -7.34
CA PRO A 12 18.22 -13.78 -6.26
C PRO A 12 17.06 -12.86 -6.68
N THR A 13 17.29 -12.01 -7.70
CA THR A 13 16.23 -11.11 -8.19
C THR A 13 15.15 -11.90 -8.90
N ARG A 14 15.55 -12.80 -9.77
CA ARG A 14 14.61 -13.68 -10.48
C ARG A 14 13.81 -14.55 -9.51
N ALA A 15 14.46 -15.14 -8.53
CA ALA A 15 13.80 -15.96 -7.52
C ALA A 15 12.74 -15.18 -6.73
N LEU A 16 13.02 -13.90 -6.36
CA LEU A 16 12.04 -13.01 -5.73
C LEU A 16 10.85 -12.75 -6.66
N VAL A 17 11.08 -12.43 -7.92
CA VAL A 17 10.02 -12.18 -8.91
C VAL A 17 9.11 -13.41 -9.05
N GLU A 18 9.70 -14.59 -9.21
CA GLU A 18 8.98 -15.86 -9.37
C GLU A 18 8.15 -16.18 -8.11
N THR A 19 8.70 -15.95 -6.92
CA THR A 19 7.99 -16.11 -5.64
C THR A 19 6.79 -15.18 -5.57
N PHE A 20 6.95 -13.87 -5.80
CA PHE A 20 5.88 -12.90 -5.73
C PHE A 20 4.77 -13.18 -6.74
N ILE A 21 5.13 -13.55 -7.98
CA ILE A 21 4.15 -13.92 -9.00
C ILE A 21 3.40 -15.19 -8.58
N GLY A 22 4.13 -16.20 -8.07
CA GLY A 22 3.56 -17.45 -7.61
C GLY A 22 2.53 -17.26 -6.49
N GLU A 23 2.85 -16.45 -5.47
CA GLU A 23 1.94 -16.17 -4.36
C GLU A 23 0.67 -15.42 -4.78
N ILE A 24 0.76 -14.57 -5.80
CA ILE A 24 -0.41 -13.84 -6.34
C ILE A 24 -1.25 -14.73 -7.27
N ARG A 25 -0.62 -15.55 -8.13
CA ARG A 25 -1.35 -16.32 -9.14
C ARG A 25 -1.81 -17.69 -8.66
N VAL A 26 -0.97 -18.37 -7.88
CA VAL A 26 -1.17 -19.75 -7.44
C VAL A 26 -1.64 -19.80 -5.98
N GLY A 27 -0.89 -19.16 -5.08
CA GLY A 27 -1.17 -19.11 -3.65
C GLY A 27 0.08 -19.30 -2.79
N ILE A 28 -0.04 -18.89 -1.54
CA ILE A 28 1.04 -18.89 -0.54
C ILE A 28 1.22 -20.31 0.01
N GLY A 29 2.45 -20.85 -0.05
CA GLY A 29 2.82 -22.08 0.63
C GLY A 29 1.94 -23.29 0.29
N GLY A 30 1.37 -23.38 -0.90
CA GLY A 30 0.50 -24.49 -1.31
C GLY A 30 -0.92 -24.44 -0.74
N THR A 31 -1.30 -23.41 -0.01
CA THR A 31 -2.62 -23.26 0.61
C THR A 31 -3.76 -22.92 -0.36
N GLY A 32 -3.43 -22.46 -1.58
CA GLY A 32 -4.39 -21.89 -2.52
C GLY A 32 -4.85 -20.46 -2.15
N VAL A 33 -4.50 -19.92 -0.98
CA VAL A 33 -4.77 -18.54 -0.58
C VAL A 33 -3.82 -17.60 -1.31
N LYS A 34 -4.37 -16.68 -2.10
CA LYS A 34 -3.60 -15.77 -2.96
C LYS A 34 -3.30 -14.44 -2.27
N ALA A 35 -2.09 -13.95 -2.44
CA ALA A 35 -1.76 -12.58 -2.07
C ALA A 35 -2.49 -11.60 -3.01
N ALA A 36 -2.93 -10.46 -2.47
CA ALA A 36 -3.65 -9.42 -3.21
C ALA A 36 -2.80 -8.15 -3.44
N VAL A 37 -1.72 -8.00 -2.71
CA VAL A 37 -0.86 -6.80 -2.69
C VAL A 37 0.60 -7.22 -2.64
N LEU A 38 1.45 -6.49 -3.34
CA LEU A 38 2.91 -6.59 -3.23
C LEU A 38 3.42 -5.67 -2.14
N LYS A 39 4.28 -6.15 -1.26
CA LYS A 39 4.88 -5.37 -0.17
C LYS A 39 6.39 -5.29 -0.31
N CYS A 40 6.93 -4.08 -0.17
CA CYS A 40 8.37 -3.82 -0.09
C CYS A 40 8.65 -2.69 0.90
N ALA A 41 9.92 -2.48 1.26
CA ALA A 41 10.28 -1.56 2.32
C ALA A 41 11.59 -0.82 2.06
N THR A 42 11.62 0.44 2.49
CA THR A 42 12.83 1.27 2.57
C THR A 42 12.89 1.91 3.96
N GLY A 43 13.82 1.46 4.77
CA GLY A 43 14.02 2.00 6.12
C GLY A 43 14.89 3.27 6.14
N ARG A 44 15.30 3.70 7.34
CA ARG A 44 16.11 4.90 7.59
C ARG A 44 17.38 5.00 6.73
N ARG A 45 17.99 3.86 6.40
CA ARG A 45 19.23 3.79 5.60
C ARG A 45 19.03 4.08 4.11
N GLY A 46 17.79 4.31 3.68
CA GLY A 46 17.47 4.53 2.28
C GLY A 46 17.62 3.28 1.41
N VAL A 47 17.84 3.49 0.13
CA VAL A 47 17.96 2.43 -0.87
C VAL A 47 19.40 1.89 -0.89
N THR A 48 19.59 0.74 -0.26
CA THR A 48 20.83 -0.05 -0.39
C THR A 48 20.73 -0.99 -1.59
N PRO A 49 21.85 -1.56 -2.09
CA PRO A 49 21.78 -2.51 -3.22
C PRO A 49 20.83 -3.70 -2.98
N ALA A 50 20.71 -4.17 -1.73
CA ALA A 50 19.76 -5.23 -1.37
C ALA A 50 18.31 -4.75 -1.41
N VAL A 51 18.03 -3.53 -0.92
CA VAL A 51 16.72 -2.90 -0.98
C VAL A 51 16.32 -2.63 -2.42
N GLU A 52 17.20 -2.06 -3.24
CA GLU A 52 16.93 -1.81 -4.66
C GLU A 52 16.57 -3.09 -5.42
N ARG A 53 17.26 -4.19 -5.15
CA ARG A 53 16.93 -5.49 -5.73
C ARG A 53 15.50 -5.91 -5.41
N VAL A 54 15.05 -5.74 -4.16
CA VAL A 54 13.67 -6.05 -3.75
C VAL A 54 12.67 -5.12 -4.43
N LEU A 55 12.96 -3.81 -4.50
CA LEU A 55 12.09 -2.84 -5.18
C LEU A 55 11.92 -3.19 -6.66
N ARG A 56 13.01 -3.50 -7.37
CA ARG A 56 12.96 -3.91 -8.78
C ARG A 56 12.23 -5.24 -8.98
N ALA A 57 12.44 -6.22 -8.10
CA ALA A 57 11.69 -7.47 -8.13
C ALA A 57 10.19 -7.25 -7.92
N THR A 58 9.83 -6.38 -6.97
CA THR A 58 8.44 -5.98 -6.71
C THR A 58 7.81 -5.31 -7.94
N ALA A 59 8.53 -4.39 -8.59
CA ALA A 59 8.10 -3.73 -9.81
C ALA A 59 7.81 -4.73 -10.94
N ARG A 60 8.73 -5.66 -11.20
CA ARG A 60 8.57 -6.69 -12.23
C ARG A 60 7.41 -7.64 -11.93
N ALA A 61 7.21 -8.00 -10.67
CA ALA A 61 6.06 -8.80 -10.26
C ALA A 61 4.74 -8.01 -10.43
N GLN A 62 4.74 -6.69 -10.15
CA GLN A 62 3.61 -5.81 -10.41
C GLN A 62 3.23 -5.81 -11.90
N LEU A 63 4.20 -5.58 -12.79
CA LEU A 63 3.97 -5.56 -14.24
C LEU A 63 3.42 -6.90 -14.75
N ALA A 64 3.90 -8.02 -14.18
CA ALA A 64 3.45 -9.35 -14.58
C ALA A 64 2.06 -9.70 -14.06
N THR A 65 1.65 -9.19 -12.89
CA THR A 65 0.42 -9.62 -12.20
C THR A 65 -0.67 -8.56 -12.18
N GLY A 66 -0.31 -7.28 -12.29
CA GLY A 66 -1.19 -6.15 -12.07
C GLY A 66 -1.53 -5.88 -10.60
N ALA A 67 -1.03 -6.67 -9.65
CA ALA A 67 -1.27 -6.45 -8.23
C ALA A 67 -0.70 -5.09 -7.77
N PRO A 68 -1.39 -4.33 -6.91
CA PRO A 68 -0.88 -3.05 -6.44
C PRO A 68 0.34 -3.22 -5.53
N ILE A 69 1.21 -2.21 -5.51
CA ILE A 69 2.34 -2.13 -4.61
C ILE A 69 1.96 -1.26 -3.40
N CYS A 70 2.12 -1.79 -2.19
CA CYS A 70 2.07 -1.03 -0.95
C CYS A 70 3.45 -1.03 -0.31
N THR A 71 4.04 0.13 -0.08
CA THR A 71 5.40 0.21 0.45
C THR A 71 5.43 0.48 1.96
N HIS A 72 6.61 0.35 2.54
CA HIS A 72 6.98 0.96 3.80
C HIS A 72 8.06 2.00 3.50
N THR A 73 7.94 3.20 4.07
CA THR A 73 8.97 4.23 3.97
C THR A 73 9.37 4.74 5.37
N HIS A 74 10.53 5.37 5.43
CA HIS A 74 10.89 6.25 6.52
C HIS A 74 10.69 7.70 6.05
N ALA A 75 9.54 8.29 6.36
CA ALA A 75 9.11 9.58 5.81
C ALA A 75 10.12 10.72 6.05
N ALA A 76 10.75 10.75 7.24
CA ALA A 76 11.77 11.76 7.56
C ALA A 76 13.01 11.69 6.65
N SER A 77 13.31 10.55 6.04
CA SER A 77 14.39 10.39 5.06
C SER A 77 13.93 10.67 3.62
N ARG A 78 12.66 10.99 3.39
CA ARG A 78 12.06 11.29 2.07
C ARG A 78 12.28 10.20 1.01
N ASN A 79 12.55 8.97 1.43
CA ASN A 79 12.93 7.87 0.54
C ASN A 79 11.78 7.26 -0.27
N GLY A 80 10.55 7.72 -0.09
CA GLY A 80 9.43 7.44 -0.99
C GLY A 80 9.67 7.93 -2.41
N LEU A 81 10.39 9.04 -2.59
CA LEU A 81 10.78 9.54 -3.91
C LEU A 81 11.78 8.60 -4.62
N ASP A 82 12.71 8.00 -3.87
CA ASP A 82 13.62 7.00 -4.43
C ASP A 82 12.89 5.74 -4.86
N GLN A 83 11.89 5.30 -4.09
CA GLN A 83 11.04 4.17 -4.47
C GLN A 83 10.30 4.45 -5.77
N LEU A 84 9.65 5.62 -5.89
CA LEU A 84 8.92 6.02 -7.09
C LEU A 84 9.84 6.13 -8.31
N ARG A 85 11.06 6.66 -8.15
CA ARG A 85 12.05 6.70 -9.22
C ARG A 85 12.38 5.28 -9.72
N ILE A 86 12.65 4.35 -8.82
CA ILE A 86 12.98 2.96 -9.19
C ILE A 86 11.78 2.29 -9.87
N PHE A 87 10.56 2.50 -9.37
CA PHE A 87 9.37 1.95 -9.99
C PHE A 87 9.12 2.53 -11.38
N ALA A 88 9.35 3.84 -11.57
CA ALA A 88 9.25 4.47 -12.89
C ALA A 88 10.30 3.95 -13.88
N GLU A 89 11.54 3.71 -13.42
CA GLU A 89 12.60 3.09 -14.23
C GLU A 89 12.22 1.68 -14.72
N GLU A 90 11.47 0.92 -13.93
CA GLU A 90 10.96 -0.41 -14.31
C GLU A 90 9.63 -0.31 -15.11
N GLY A 91 9.02 0.88 -15.25
CA GLY A 91 7.80 1.10 -16.03
C GLY A 91 6.49 0.88 -15.26
N VAL A 92 6.52 0.89 -13.94
CA VAL A 92 5.31 0.79 -13.11
C VAL A 92 4.50 2.07 -13.18
N ASP A 93 3.20 1.96 -13.44
CA ASP A 93 2.25 3.06 -13.30
C ASP A 93 2.17 3.51 -11.83
N PRO A 94 2.51 4.77 -11.50
CA PRO A 94 2.44 5.26 -10.13
C PRO A 94 1.03 5.18 -9.53
N ALA A 95 -0.03 5.18 -10.32
CA ALA A 95 -1.40 4.96 -9.84
C ALA A 95 -1.61 3.54 -9.25
N ARG A 96 -0.65 2.65 -9.43
CA ARG A 96 -0.63 1.30 -8.83
C ARG A 96 0.21 1.22 -7.55
N VAL A 97 0.70 2.35 -7.03
CA VAL A 97 1.63 2.41 -5.91
C VAL A 97 1.04 3.23 -4.76
N VAL A 98 1.09 2.68 -3.56
CA VAL A 98 0.84 3.39 -2.29
C VAL A 98 2.17 3.54 -1.57
N ILE A 99 2.62 4.78 -1.38
CA ILE A 99 3.79 5.10 -0.55
C ILE A 99 3.35 5.11 0.91
N GLY A 100 3.52 3.97 1.57
CA GLY A 100 3.09 3.74 2.96
C GLY A 100 3.90 4.54 3.96
N HIS A 101 3.26 4.84 5.09
CA HIS A 101 3.77 5.60 6.22
C HIS A 101 4.18 7.04 5.88
N SER A 102 3.64 7.57 4.78
CA SER A 102 3.82 8.98 4.40
C SER A 102 3.27 9.92 5.48
N GLY A 103 2.25 9.50 6.22
CA GLY A 103 1.67 10.24 7.34
C GLY A 103 2.58 10.40 8.57
N ASP A 104 3.78 9.86 8.58
CA ASP A 104 4.79 10.05 9.62
C ASP A 104 5.53 11.40 9.52
N THR A 105 5.15 12.25 8.58
CA THR A 105 5.66 13.61 8.44
C THR A 105 4.55 14.62 8.19
N ALA A 106 4.78 15.89 8.58
CA ALA A 106 3.95 17.03 8.25
C ALA A 106 4.56 17.90 7.13
N ASP A 107 5.57 17.42 6.43
CA ASP A 107 6.22 18.11 5.30
C ASP A 107 5.32 18.05 4.06
N LEU A 108 4.45 19.05 3.91
CA LEU A 108 3.49 19.12 2.80
C LEU A 108 4.19 19.09 1.44
N GLY A 109 5.29 19.81 1.27
CA GLY A 109 5.99 19.85 0.00
C GLY A 109 6.60 18.50 -0.41
N TYR A 110 6.96 17.65 0.55
CA TYR A 110 7.34 16.27 0.27
C TYR A 110 6.14 15.42 -0.12
N LEU A 111 5.02 15.54 0.64
CA LEU A 111 3.81 14.78 0.38
C LEU A 111 3.18 15.13 -0.98
N GLU A 112 3.16 16.41 -1.34
CA GLU A 112 2.73 16.87 -2.66
C GLU A 112 3.55 16.22 -3.78
N LYS A 113 4.89 16.29 -3.69
CA LYS A 113 5.78 15.67 -4.68
C LYS A 113 5.52 14.19 -4.90
N LEU A 114 5.16 13.44 -3.85
CA LEU A 114 4.77 12.04 -4.00
C LEU A 114 3.47 11.90 -4.81
N MET A 115 2.44 12.69 -4.47
CA MET A 115 1.13 12.63 -5.13
C MET A 115 1.12 13.18 -6.55
N GLU A 116 1.96 14.18 -6.85
CA GLU A 116 2.14 14.74 -8.19
C GLU A 116 2.70 13.73 -9.20
N THR A 117 3.40 12.69 -8.73
CA THR A 117 3.78 11.57 -9.61
C THR A 117 2.60 10.74 -10.09
N GLY A 118 1.43 10.87 -9.45
CA GLY A 118 0.27 10.02 -9.65
C GLY A 118 0.08 8.94 -8.59
N ALA A 119 1.05 8.72 -7.71
CA ALA A 119 0.98 7.72 -6.65
C ALA A 119 -0.04 8.08 -5.56
N TYR A 120 -0.47 7.08 -4.81
CA TYR A 120 -1.17 7.28 -3.55
C TYR A 120 -0.19 7.38 -2.40
N ILE A 121 -0.58 8.10 -1.34
CA ILE A 121 0.17 8.13 -0.09
C ILE A 121 -0.64 7.51 1.04
N GLY A 122 0.04 6.75 1.91
CA GLY A 122 -0.53 6.18 3.12
C GLY A 122 -0.42 7.15 4.30
N MET A 123 -1.55 7.72 4.71
CA MET A 123 -1.72 8.37 6.00
C MET A 123 -2.18 7.30 6.98
N ASP A 124 -1.31 6.30 7.20
CA ASP A 124 -1.67 4.94 7.60
C ASP A 124 -1.10 4.52 8.95
N ARG A 125 -0.65 5.49 9.77
CA ARG A 125 -0.12 5.24 11.11
C ARG A 125 -0.77 6.14 12.18
N PHE A 126 -2.06 6.37 12.06
CA PHE A 126 -2.80 7.02 13.13
C PHE A 126 -2.75 6.18 14.42
N GLY A 127 -2.47 6.86 15.54
CA GLY A 127 -2.28 6.25 16.86
C GLY A 127 -0.83 5.97 17.23
N ILE A 128 0.15 6.07 16.30
CA ILE A 128 1.58 6.00 16.63
C ILE A 128 2.10 7.42 16.91
N ASP A 129 1.61 8.00 18.01
CA ASP A 129 1.86 9.39 18.39
C ASP A 129 3.32 9.73 18.70
N PRO A 130 4.18 8.83 19.22
CA PRO A 130 5.61 9.11 19.39
C PRO A 130 6.36 9.48 18.10
N VAL A 131 5.86 9.05 16.93
CA VAL A 131 6.46 9.39 15.62
C VAL A 131 5.97 10.75 15.13
N LEU A 132 4.66 10.95 15.15
CA LEU A 132 4.01 12.23 14.84
C LEU A 132 2.66 12.27 15.57
N GLY A 133 2.49 13.25 16.48
CA GLY A 133 1.31 13.35 17.32
C GLY A 133 0.01 13.54 16.54
N PHE A 134 -1.08 13.10 17.13
CA PHE A 134 -2.44 13.07 16.58
C PHE A 134 -2.85 14.38 15.89
N GLU A 135 -2.76 15.51 16.60
CA GLU A 135 -3.16 16.82 16.09
C GLU A 135 -2.43 17.18 14.78
N ARG A 136 -1.11 16.93 14.74
CA ARG A 136 -0.31 17.23 13.56
C ARG A 136 -0.66 16.33 12.38
N ARG A 137 -0.98 15.04 12.63
CA ARG A 137 -1.44 14.11 11.58
C ARG A 137 -2.76 14.58 11.00
N VAL A 138 -3.74 14.90 11.85
CA VAL A 138 -5.07 15.37 11.43
C VAL A 138 -4.97 16.69 10.68
N ASP A 139 -4.18 17.65 11.18
CA ASP A 139 -3.94 18.93 10.50
C ASP A 139 -3.30 18.75 9.12
N THR A 140 -2.33 17.84 9.00
CA THR A 140 -1.68 17.53 7.72
C THR A 140 -2.70 17.01 6.71
N VAL A 141 -3.52 16.02 7.08
CA VAL A 141 -4.57 15.49 6.20
C VAL A 141 -5.58 16.57 5.82
N ALA A 142 -6.05 17.37 6.78
CA ALA A 142 -7.01 18.43 6.51
C ALA A 142 -6.45 19.50 5.56
N ARG A 143 -5.16 19.84 5.68
CA ARG A 143 -4.49 20.76 4.76
C ARG A 143 -4.38 20.18 3.36
N LEU A 144 -3.96 18.93 3.20
CA LEU A 144 -3.89 18.24 1.91
C LEU A 144 -5.28 18.10 1.27
N CYS A 145 -6.35 17.89 2.07
CA CYS A 145 -7.72 17.90 1.57
C CYS A 145 -8.13 19.27 1.02
N ARG A 146 -7.76 20.38 1.68
CA ARG A 146 -8.00 21.74 1.16
C ARG A 146 -7.23 22.04 -0.12
N MET A 147 -6.05 21.45 -0.29
CA MET A 147 -5.24 21.55 -1.49
C MET A 147 -5.73 20.63 -2.64
N GLY A 148 -6.78 19.82 -2.40
CA GLY A 148 -7.40 18.98 -3.44
C GLY A 148 -6.87 17.54 -3.51
N TYR A 149 -6.01 17.12 -2.60
CA TYR A 149 -5.33 15.81 -2.66
C TYR A 149 -6.10 14.63 -2.01
N ALA A 150 -7.36 14.81 -1.59
CA ALA A 150 -8.14 13.72 -0.98
C ALA A 150 -8.20 12.46 -1.84
N ALA A 151 -8.23 12.60 -3.17
CA ALA A 151 -8.26 11.49 -4.13
C ALA A 151 -6.91 10.72 -4.24
N LYS A 152 -5.87 11.13 -3.53
CA LYS A 152 -4.53 10.51 -3.54
C LYS A 152 -4.07 10.04 -2.16
N MET A 153 -4.94 10.07 -1.16
CA MET A 153 -4.64 9.62 0.19
C MET A 153 -5.45 8.38 0.57
N VAL A 154 -4.86 7.50 1.37
CA VAL A 154 -5.56 6.43 2.09
C VAL A 154 -5.30 6.55 3.58
N LEU A 155 -6.33 6.32 4.41
CA LEU A 155 -6.23 6.41 5.87
C LEU A 155 -6.22 5.02 6.48
N SER A 156 -5.36 4.78 7.46
CA SER A 156 -5.30 3.55 8.25
C SER A 156 -4.57 3.79 9.57
N HIS A 157 -4.34 2.73 10.35
CA HIS A 157 -3.70 2.77 11.66
C HIS A 157 -2.45 1.89 11.77
N ASP A 158 -2.20 0.97 10.80
CA ASP A 158 -1.09 -0.02 10.84
C ASP A 158 -1.09 -0.90 12.12
N ALA A 159 -2.24 -0.99 12.82
CA ALA A 159 -2.36 -1.80 14.02
C ALA A 159 -2.57 -3.27 13.66
N SER A 160 -2.01 -4.15 14.49
CA SER A 160 -2.16 -5.60 14.40
C SER A 160 -2.65 -6.17 15.74
N CYS A 161 -3.34 -7.30 15.67
CA CYS A 161 -3.77 -8.00 16.89
C CYS A 161 -2.62 -8.65 17.65
N TYR A 162 -1.51 -8.92 16.97
CA TYR A 162 -0.29 -9.48 17.54
C TYR A 162 0.93 -8.97 16.76
N ASN A 163 2.00 -8.64 17.50
CA ASN A 163 3.27 -8.21 16.89
C ASN A 163 4.40 -8.59 17.85
N ASP A 164 5.19 -9.62 17.52
CA ASP A 164 6.31 -10.10 18.31
C ASP A 164 7.50 -9.11 18.36
N ALA A 165 7.58 -8.21 17.40
CA ALA A 165 8.56 -7.11 17.41
C ALA A 165 8.14 -5.93 18.31
N PHE A 166 6.88 -5.92 18.79
CA PHE A 166 6.34 -4.88 19.66
C PHE A 166 5.74 -5.52 20.92
N PRO A 167 6.54 -5.71 21.98
CA PRO A 167 6.10 -6.34 23.22
C PRO A 167 4.87 -5.65 23.83
N GLU A 168 3.99 -6.42 24.45
CA GLU A 168 2.77 -5.93 25.11
C GLU A 168 3.05 -4.81 26.12
N ALA A 169 4.20 -4.88 26.81
CA ALA A 169 4.66 -3.85 27.74
C ALA A 169 4.80 -2.46 27.10
N ARG A 170 4.98 -2.37 25.78
CA ARG A 170 5.06 -1.11 25.05
C ARG A 170 3.71 -0.61 24.52
N ALA A 171 2.64 -1.40 24.64
CA ALA A 171 1.31 -0.99 24.20
C ALA A 171 0.83 0.29 24.92
N ALA A 172 1.24 0.48 26.19
CA ALA A 172 0.97 1.69 26.96
C ALA A 172 1.61 2.98 26.38
N GLU A 173 2.67 2.84 25.55
CA GLU A 173 3.31 3.99 24.88
C GLU A 173 2.50 4.52 23.71
N VAL A 174 1.58 3.70 23.19
CA VAL A 174 0.74 4.01 22.00
C VAL A 174 -0.72 3.59 22.24
N PRO A 175 -1.40 4.17 23.24
CA PRO A 175 -2.75 3.76 23.64
C PRO A 175 -3.78 3.92 22.53
N ASN A 176 -3.54 4.84 21.59
CA ASN A 176 -4.42 5.12 20.45
C ASN A 176 -4.14 4.21 19.24
N TRP A 177 -3.15 3.32 19.31
CA TRP A 177 -2.80 2.44 18.20
C TRP A 177 -3.67 1.18 18.18
N HIS A 178 -4.93 1.37 17.76
CA HIS A 178 -5.95 0.31 17.70
C HIS A 178 -6.93 0.54 16.55
N TYR A 179 -7.72 -0.50 16.23
CA TYR A 179 -8.61 -0.52 15.07
C TYR A 179 -9.70 0.56 15.09
N PHE A 180 -10.20 0.93 16.25
CA PHE A 180 -11.29 1.90 16.39
C PHE A 180 -10.84 3.36 16.38
N HIS A 181 -9.54 3.64 16.49
CA HIS A 181 -9.03 5.01 16.52
C HIS A 181 -9.43 5.85 15.29
N LEU A 182 -9.50 5.21 14.09
CA LEU A 182 -9.94 5.94 12.91
C LEU A 182 -11.41 6.40 12.98
N PRO A 183 -12.40 5.50 13.20
CA PRO A 183 -13.79 5.92 13.22
C PRO A 183 -14.13 6.80 14.44
N ASP A 184 -13.54 6.52 15.59
CA ASP A 184 -13.96 7.14 16.86
C ASP A 184 -13.29 8.50 17.11
N ASP A 185 -12.05 8.70 16.65
CA ASP A 185 -11.27 9.90 16.93
C ASP A 185 -10.88 10.65 15.66
N VAL A 186 -10.24 9.98 14.69
CA VAL A 186 -9.65 10.63 13.50
C VAL A 186 -10.73 11.22 12.59
N VAL A 187 -11.78 10.48 12.27
CA VAL A 187 -12.86 10.94 11.39
C VAL A 187 -13.61 12.12 12.00
N PRO A 188 -14.01 12.11 13.29
CA PRO A 188 -14.60 13.29 13.95
C PRO A 188 -13.65 14.50 13.93
N ALA A 189 -12.36 14.30 14.21
CA ALA A 189 -11.38 15.38 14.22
C ALA A 189 -11.15 15.99 12.82
N LEU A 190 -11.16 15.19 11.75
CA LEU A 190 -11.11 15.68 10.36
C LEU A 190 -12.35 16.49 10.00
N ARG A 191 -13.55 16.04 10.40
CA ARG A 191 -14.80 16.79 10.21
C ARG A 191 -14.77 18.14 10.93
N ALA A 192 -14.29 18.16 12.15
CA ALA A 192 -14.12 19.41 12.93
C ALA A 192 -13.17 20.41 12.23
N ARG A 193 -12.26 19.93 11.37
CA ARG A 193 -11.36 20.75 10.54
C ARG A 193 -11.89 21.07 9.14
N GLY A 194 -13.17 20.77 8.89
CA GLY A 194 -13.86 21.08 7.64
C GLY A 194 -13.60 20.09 6.50
N VAL A 195 -13.06 18.90 6.78
CA VAL A 195 -12.95 17.86 5.76
C VAL A 195 -14.33 17.29 5.47
N GLY A 196 -14.76 17.42 4.21
CA GLY A 196 -16.10 17.01 3.77
C GLY A 196 -16.29 15.50 3.74
N GLN A 197 -17.56 15.06 3.87
CA GLN A 197 -17.92 13.64 3.83
C GLN A 197 -17.45 12.93 2.55
N GLY A 198 -17.50 13.60 1.38
CA GLY A 198 -16.99 13.06 0.13
C GLY A 198 -15.48 12.80 0.16
N GLN A 199 -14.70 13.70 0.76
CA GLN A 199 -13.25 13.54 0.93
C GLN A 199 -12.92 12.38 1.88
N ILE A 200 -13.64 12.27 3.01
CA ILE A 200 -13.49 11.14 3.94
C ILE A 200 -13.81 9.82 3.24
N ARG A 201 -14.92 9.77 2.50
CA ARG A 201 -15.30 8.61 1.71
C ARG A 201 -14.24 8.25 0.66
N ALA A 202 -13.69 9.23 -0.04
CA ALA A 202 -12.60 9.01 -1.00
C ALA A 202 -11.41 8.31 -0.33
N MET A 203 -10.93 8.82 0.81
CA MET A 203 -9.76 8.29 1.50
C MET A 203 -9.97 6.91 2.14
N LEU A 204 -11.18 6.60 2.61
CA LEU A 204 -11.46 5.35 3.33
C LEU A 204 -12.06 4.25 2.45
N VAL A 205 -12.69 4.59 1.32
CA VAL A 205 -13.47 3.62 0.52
C VAL A 205 -13.07 3.65 -0.94
N GLU A 206 -13.12 4.82 -1.59
CA GLU A 206 -13.00 4.89 -3.05
C GLU A 206 -11.56 4.67 -3.53
N ASN A 207 -10.59 5.32 -2.88
CA ASN A 207 -9.19 5.15 -3.20
C ASN A 207 -8.70 3.71 -2.91
N PRO A 208 -8.95 3.12 -1.72
CA PRO A 208 -8.63 1.71 -1.48
C PRO A 208 -9.29 0.77 -2.49
N ARG A 209 -10.55 1.01 -2.85
CA ARG A 209 -11.25 0.23 -3.87
C ARG A 209 -10.56 0.34 -5.25
N ALA A 210 -10.21 1.54 -5.67
CA ALA A 210 -9.53 1.78 -6.96
C ALA A 210 -8.16 1.08 -7.00
N ILE A 211 -7.39 1.16 -5.90
CA ILE A 211 -6.09 0.51 -5.75
C ILE A 211 -6.23 -1.02 -5.88
N LEU A 212 -7.18 -1.61 -5.15
CA LEU A 212 -7.35 -3.06 -5.08
C LEU A 212 -8.07 -3.64 -6.31
N ALA A 213 -9.09 -2.96 -6.84
CA ALA A 213 -9.89 -3.46 -7.96
C ALA A 213 -9.14 -3.40 -9.31
N GLY A 214 -8.20 -2.47 -9.48
CA GLY A 214 -7.44 -2.33 -10.74
C GLY A 214 -6.36 -3.41 -10.95
N GLY A 215 -6.19 -4.38 -10.03
CA GLY A 215 -5.05 -5.30 -10.02
C GLY A 215 -5.27 -6.68 -10.61
N VAL A 216 -6.50 -7.08 -10.85
CA VAL A 216 -6.78 -8.41 -11.43
C VAL A 216 -7.46 -8.22 -12.77
N ARG A 217 -6.70 -8.28 -13.88
CA ARG A 217 -7.31 -8.73 -15.14
C ARG A 217 -7.86 -10.11 -14.85
N ARG A 218 -9.18 -10.22 -14.61
CA ARG A 218 -9.86 -11.50 -14.72
C ARG A 218 -9.57 -11.98 -16.14
N PRO A 219 -9.10 -13.23 -16.34
CA PRO A 219 -9.15 -13.81 -17.66
C PRO A 219 -10.60 -13.60 -18.15
N GLU A 220 -10.76 -13.07 -19.34
CA GLU A 220 -12.05 -13.00 -19.99
C GLU A 220 -12.66 -14.39 -19.87
N ARG A 221 -13.81 -14.49 -19.21
CA ARG A 221 -14.57 -15.73 -19.22
C ARG A 221 -14.95 -15.92 -20.69
N HIS A 222 -14.32 -16.84 -21.35
CA HIS A 222 -14.93 -17.45 -22.52
C HIS A 222 -16.18 -18.12 -21.98
N ASP A 223 -17.31 -17.42 -22.11
CA ASP A 223 -18.62 -18.06 -22.00
C ASP A 223 -18.72 -18.98 -23.23
N PRO A 224 -18.75 -20.31 -23.05
CA PRO A 224 -19.14 -21.16 -24.14
C PRO A 224 -20.62 -20.85 -24.38
N GLU A 225 -20.91 -20.32 -25.57
CA GLU A 225 -22.27 -20.17 -26.03
C GLU A 225 -22.99 -21.50 -25.87
N PHE A 226 -23.94 -21.53 -24.96
CA PHE A 226 -24.94 -22.60 -24.86
C PHE A 226 -25.81 -22.45 -26.11
N SER A 227 -25.44 -23.12 -27.20
CA SER A 227 -26.36 -23.39 -28.32
C SER A 227 -27.28 -24.52 -27.87
N CYS A 228 -28.45 -24.15 -27.39
CA CYS A 228 -29.56 -25.07 -27.22
C CYS A 228 -30.17 -25.31 -28.60
N SER A 229 -29.71 -26.35 -29.28
CA SER A 229 -30.41 -26.89 -30.44
C SER A 229 -31.61 -27.67 -29.92
N GLN A 230 -32.80 -27.10 -30.13
CA GLN A 230 -34.05 -27.84 -30.07
C GLN A 230 -34.08 -28.80 -31.27
N GLU A 231 -33.92 -30.08 -31.01
CA GLU A 231 -34.40 -31.11 -31.92
C GLU A 231 -35.80 -31.45 -31.53
N GLU A 232 -36.75 -31.05 -32.41
CA GLU A 232 -38.13 -31.49 -32.37
C GLU A 232 -38.22 -32.94 -32.74
N GLU A 233 -38.97 -33.70 -31.91
CA GLU A 233 -39.42 -35.08 -32.19
C GLU A 233 -40.42 -35.10 -33.35
N ARG A 234 -40.22 -36.12 -34.15
CA ARG A 234 -41.27 -36.77 -34.91
C ARG A 234 -41.41 -38.23 -34.50
#